data_c1d0b48159f6062338e417d81773dbf4
#
_entry.id   c1d0b48159f6062338e417d81773dbf4
#
_cell.length_a   1.000
_cell.length_b   1.000
_cell.length_c   1.000
_cell.angle_alpha   90.00
_cell.angle_beta   90.00
_cell.angle_gamma   90.00
#
_symmetry.space_group_name_H-M   'P 1'
#
loop_
_entity.id
_entity.type
_entity.pdbx_description
1 polymer ?
#
loop_
_entity_poly.entity_id
_entity_poly.type
_entity_poly.pdbx_seq_one_letter_code
_entity_poly.pdbx_strand_id
1 'polypeptide(L)'
;MATLQKILVVEDEPDIQAIVKLALELTGGYTVEVCATGYEAIERALMFAPDLILLDVMMPGLDGPATLHALRKIPQCSDTPIIFLTARVQPHDLERYRALGVRDVIAKPFNPMSLAQTLQTMWSTYDRATDA
;
A
#
# COMPACT_ATOMS: atom_id res chain seq x y z
N MET A 1 -1.31 21.05 4.40
CA MET A 1 -1.74 19.82 3.71
C MET A 1 -0.56 18.88 3.51
N ALA A 2 -0.78 17.61 3.77
CA ALA A 2 0.26 16.62 3.57
C ALA A 2 0.48 16.37 2.07
N THR A 3 1.71 16.05 1.72
CA THR A 3 2.08 15.71 0.36
C THR A 3 2.53 14.26 0.35
N LEU A 4 2.08 13.49 -0.65
CA LEU A 4 2.52 12.10 -0.79
C LEU A 4 3.97 12.08 -1.24
N GLN A 5 4.85 11.54 -0.41
CA GLN A 5 6.27 11.48 -0.68
C GLN A 5 6.87 10.10 -0.46
N LYS A 6 6.49 9.42 0.62
CA LYS A 6 7.07 8.14 1.02
C LYS A 6 6.05 7.02 0.90
N ILE A 7 6.40 6.01 0.13
CA ILE A 7 5.53 4.84 -0.06
C ILE A 7 6.27 3.59 0.38
N LEU A 8 5.66 2.84 1.30
CA LEU A 8 6.16 1.53 1.70
C LEU A 8 5.44 0.49 0.87
N VAL A 9 6.19 -0.33 0.15
CA VAL A 9 5.64 -1.39 -0.70
C VAL A 9 5.94 -2.73 -0.04
N VAL A 10 4.90 -3.53 0.17
CA VAL A 10 5.03 -4.85 0.78
C VAL A 10 4.58 -5.88 -0.25
N GLU A 11 5.54 -6.60 -0.82
CA GLU A 11 5.33 -7.50 -1.93
C GLU A 11 6.39 -8.60 -1.91
N ASP A 12 5.97 -9.86 -1.95
CA ASP A 12 6.92 -10.97 -1.84
C ASP A 12 7.58 -11.38 -3.16
N GLU A 13 7.01 -11.02 -4.31
CA GLU A 13 7.54 -11.40 -5.61
C GLU A 13 8.59 -10.40 -6.10
N PRO A 14 9.85 -10.82 -6.30
CA PRO A 14 10.92 -9.90 -6.69
C PRO A 14 10.66 -9.14 -7.99
N ASP A 15 10.03 -9.78 -8.97
CA ASP A 15 9.74 -9.13 -10.26
C ASP A 15 8.75 -7.98 -10.06
N ILE A 16 7.74 -8.20 -9.25
CA ILE A 16 6.73 -7.17 -8.97
C ILE A 16 7.34 -6.05 -8.13
N GLN A 17 8.17 -6.40 -7.15
CA GLN A 17 8.90 -5.42 -6.34
C GLN A 17 9.66 -4.44 -7.24
N ALA A 18 10.42 -4.98 -8.19
CA ALA A 18 11.24 -4.16 -9.08
C ALA A 18 10.39 -3.25 -9.96
N ILE A 19 9.30 -3.78 -10.52
CA ILE A 19 8.41 -3.02 -11.40
C ILE A 19 7.73 -1.89 -10.62
N VAL A 20 7.21 -2.19 -9.43
CA VAL A 20 6.51 -1.20 -8.62
C VAL A 20 7.46 -0.09 -8.18
N LYS A 21 8.64 -0.46 -7.68
CA LYS A 21 9.63 0.51 -7.23
C LYS A 21 10.04 1.44 -8.35
N LEU A 22 10.37 0.86 -9.50
CA LEU A 22 10.80 1.64 -10.66
C LEU A 22 9.69 2.59 -11.13
N ALA A 23 8.47 2.08 -11.24
CA ALA A 23 7.34 2.88 -11.68
C ALA A 23 7.09 4.08 -10.75
N LEU A 24 7.10 3.83 -9.44
CA LEU A 24 6.81 4.88 -8.47
C LEU A 24 7.92 5.91 -8.37
N GLU A 25 9.18 5.47 -8.45
CA GLU A 25 10.31 6.38 -8.37
C GLU A 25 10.46 7.23 -9.62
N LEU A 26 10.40 6.61 -10.80
CA LEU A 26 10.64 7.32 -12.06
C LEU A 26 9.45 8.16 -12.51
N THR A 27 8.25 7.63 -12.40
CA THR A 27 7.06 8.32 -12.89
C THR A 27 6.48 9.28 -11.85
N GLY A 28 6.53 8.90 -10.58
CA GLY A 28 5.94 9.69 -9.50
C GLY A 28 6.92 10.51 -8.70
N GLY A 29 8.21 10.19 -8.77
CA GLY A 29 9.21 10.87 -7.98
C GLY A 29 9.13 10.57 -6.49
N TYR A 30 8.50 9.46 -6.11
CA TYR A 30 8.33 9.09 -4.71
C TYR A 30 9.57 8.42 -4.14
N THR A 31 9.72 8.51 -2.83
CA THR A 31 10.72 7.73 -2.10
C THR A 31 10.06 6.41 -1.73
N VAL A 32 10.63 5.31 -2.20
CA VAL A 32 10.01 3.99 -2.06
C VAL A 32 10.92 3.06 -1.27
N GLU A 33 10.33 2.39 -0.29
CA GLU A 33 11.01 1.31 0.42
C GLU A 33 10.21 0.05 0.19
N VAL A 34 10.91 -1.05 -0.14
CA VAL A 34 10.28 -2.32 -0.45
C VAL A 34 10.57 -3.33 0.64
N CYS A 35 9.51 -4.02 1.08
CA CYS A 35 9.61 -5.11 2.04
C CYS A 35 9.10 -6.38 1.37
N ALA A 36 9.77 -7.49 1.61
CA ALA A 36 9.40 -8.78 1.00
C ALA A 36 8.39 -9.56 1.85
N THR A 37 8.22 -9.19 3.12
CA THR A 37 7.31 -9.89 4.03
C THR A 37 6.55 -8.89 4.90
N GLY A 38 5.44 -9.35 5.48
CA GLY A 38 4.70 -8.56 6.45
C GLY A 38 5.54 -8.25 7.69
N TYR A 39 6.39 -9.18 8.08
CA TYR A 39 7.27 -8.98 9.24
C TYR A 39 8.24 -7.82 9.01
N GLU A 40 8.85 -7.76 7.82
CA GLU A 40 9.72 -6.64 7.46
C GLU A 40 8.96 -5.33 7.46
N ALA A 41 7.72 -5.34 6.96
CA ALA A 41 6.90 -4.15 6.89
C ALA A 41 6.66 -3.58 8.29
N ILE A 42 6.36 -4.43 9.25
CA ILE A 42 6.13 -4.01 10.64
C ILE A 42 7.39 -3.36 11.22
N GLU A 43 8.55 -3.95 10.97
CA GLU A 43 9.82 -3.41 11.43
C GLU A 43 10.13 -2.05 10.80
N ARG A 44 9.97 -1.96 9.49
CA ARG A 44 10.42 -0.78 8.74
C ARG A 44 9.44 0.38 8.77
N ALA A 45 8.17 0.10 8.94
CA ALA A 45 7.15 1.15 8.93
C ALA A 45 7.40 2.20 9.99
N LEU A 46 7.87 1.78 11.16
CA LEU A 46 8.13 2.69 12.26
C LEU A 46 9.21 3.71 11.92
N MET A 47 10.31 3.25 11.33
CA MET A 47 11.44 4.13 11.03
C MET A 47 11.26 4.90 9.72
N PHE A 48 10.68 4.25 8.72
CA PHE A 48 10.46 4.88 7.42
C PHE A 48 9.37 5.94 7.48
N ALA A 49 8.38 5.75 8.34
CA ALA A 49 7.24 6.66 8.50
C ALA A 49 6.56 6.94 7.16
N PRO A 50 5.99 5.93 6.51
CA PRO A 50 5.40 6.09 5.17
C PRO A 50 4.14 6.96 5.20
N ASP A 51 3.92 7.67 4.09
CA ASP A 51 2.67 8.41 3.88
C ASP A 51 1.59 7.48 3.35
N LEU A 52 1.99 6.38 2.71
CA LEU A 52 1.08 5.42 2.09
C LEU A 52 1.74 4.05 2.12
N ILE A 53 0.94 3.01 2.34
CA ILE A 53 1.43 1.63 2.30
C ILE A 53 0.68 0.89 1.20
N LEU A 54 1.43 0.33 0.26
CA LEU A 54 0.90 -0.53 -0.80
C LEU A 54 1.20 -1.96 -0.39
N LEU A 55 0.17 -2.76 -0.14
CA LEU A 55 0.28 -4.04 0.55
C LEU A 55 -0.34 -5.17 -0.25
N ASP A 56 0.48 -6.15 -0.62
CA ASP A 56 0.00 -7.36 -1.29
C ASP A 56 -0.84 -8.18 -0.32
N VAL A 57 -1.95 -8.70 -0.81
CA VAL A 57 -2.87 -9.51 0.02
C VAL A 57 -2.34 -10.93 0.19
N MET A 58 -1.81 -11.52 -0.87
CA MET A 58 -1.43 -12.93 -0.89
C MET A 58 0.06 -13.09 -0.71
N MET A 59 0.49 -13.21 0.54
CA MET A 59 1.91 -13.44 0.87
C MET A 59 2.03 -14.63 1.81
N PRO A 60 3.09 -15.43 1.67
CA PRO A 60 3.33 -16.53 2.61
C PRO A 60 3.69 -15.99 4.00
N GLY A 61 3.37 -16.76 5.02
CA GLY A 61 3.61 -16.35 6.40
C GLY A 61 2.56 -15.36 6.86
N LEU A 62 2.93 -14.10 6.97
CA LEU A 62 2.00 -13.04 7.38
C LEU A 62 1.37 -12.41 6.12
N ASP A 63 0.10 -12.70 5.86
CA ASP A 63 -0.59 -12.18 4.67
C ASP A 63 -0.96 -10.69 4.82
N GLY A 64 -1.60 -10.13 3.79
CA GLY A 64 -1.99 -8.72 3.78
C GLY A 64 -2.89 -8.32 4.93
N PRO A 65 -4.03 -9.01 5.14
CA PRO A 65 -4.92 -8.67 6.25
C PRO A 65 -4.24 -8.74 7.62
N ALA A 66 -3.41 -9.76 7.87
CA ALA A 66 -2.70 -9.90 9.13
C ALA A 66 -1.65 -8.80 9.29
N THR A 67 -0.96 -8.45 8.21
CA THR A 67 0.01 -7.35 8.21
C THR A 67 -0.68 -6.02 8.51
N LEU A 68 -1.81 -5.76 7.86
CA LEU A 68 -2.60 -4.55 8.11
C LEU A 68 -2.98 -4.46 9.57
N HIS A 69 -3.47 -5.54 10.14
CA HIS A 69 -3.87 -5.57 11.54
C HIS A 69 -2.72 -5.21 12.47
N ALA A 70 -1.54 -5.77 12.20
CA ALA A 70 -0.35 -5.48 13.00
C ALA A 70 0.12 -4.03 12.83
N LEU A 71 0.09 -3.52 11.61
CA LEU A 71 0.48 -2.13 11.32
C LEU A 71 -0.42 -1.14 12.05
N ARG A 72 -1.72 -1.43 12.15
CA ARG A 72 -2.67 -0.55 12.83
C ARG A 72 -2.40 -0.43 14.33
N LYS A 73 -1.67 -1.36 14.91
CA LYS A 73 -1.28 -1.31 16.32
C LYS A 73 -0.08 -0.40 16.57
N ILE A 74 0.62 -0.02 15.51
CA ILE A 74 1.75 0.92 15.61
C ILE A 74 1.15 2.33 15.58
N PRO A 75 1.31 3.13 16.65
CA PRO A 75 0.68 4.46 16.71
C PRO A 75 0.98 5.33 15.50
N GLN A 76 2.20 5.29 14.98
CA GLN A 76 2.60 6.09 13.83
C GLN A 76 1.92 5.64 12.53
N CYS A 77 1.38 4.43 12.50
CA CYS A 77 0.72 3.86 11.33
C CYS A 77 -0.77 3.64 11.52
N SER A 78 -1.33 4.10 12.63
CA SER A 78 -2.74 3.84 12.94
C SER A 78 -3.70 4.45 11.91
N ASP A 79 -3.31 5.56 11.30
CA ASP A 79 -4.11 6.26 10.30
C ASP A 79 -3.47 6.29 8.91
N THR A 80 -2.32 5.67 8.73
CA THR A 80 -1.65 5.66 7.43
C THR A 80 -2.52 4.94 6.41
N PRO A 81 -2.82 5.58 5.25
CA PRO A 81 -3.63 4.91 4.23
C PRO A 81 -2.95 3.63 3.74
N ILE A 82 -3.71 2.55 3.68
CA ILE A 82 -3.24 1.27 3.17
C ILE A 82 -4.07 0.92 1.95
N ILE A 83 -3.40 0.63 0.84
CA ILE A 83 -4.03 0.21 -0.40
C ILE A 83 -3.58 -1.22 -0.66
N PHE A 84 -4.55 -2.11 -0.89
CA PHE A 84 -4.24 -3.51 -1.22
C PHE A 84 -3.90 -3.65 -2.70
N LEU A 85 -2.95 -4.53 -2.99
CA LEU A 85 -2.58 -4.91 -4.35
C LEU A 85 -2.87 -6.40 -4.47
N THR A 86 -3.82 -6.80 -5.34
CA THR A 86 -4.28 -8.19 -5.36
C THR A 86 -4.94 -8.56 -6.68
N ALA A 87 -4.84 -9.86 -7.03
CA ALA A 87 -5.56 -10.40 -8.18
C ALA A 87 -7.01 -10.73 -7.83
N ARG A 88 -7.37 -10.72 -6.55
CA ARG A 88 -8.73 -11.08 -6.09
C ARG A 88 -9.54 -9.82 -5.88
N VAL A 89 -10.35 -9.47 -6.89
CA VAL A 89 -11.11 -8.22 -6.88
C VAL A 89 -12.59 -8.44 -7.19
N GLN A 90 -13.14 -9.61 -6.86
CA GLN A 90 -14.57 -9.84 -7.01
C GLN A 90 -15.34 -9.03 -5.95
N PRO A 91 -16.64 -8.80 -6.17
CA PRO A 91 -17.41 -7.97 -5.22
C PRO A 91 -17.30 -8.39 -3.76
N HIS A 92 -17.35 -9.68 -3.47
CA HIS A 92 -17.24 -10.16 -2.09
C HIS A 92 -15.84 -9.92 -1.50
N ASP A 93 -14.81 -9.99 -2.35
CA ASP A 93 -13.44 -9.68 -1.91
C ASP A 93 -13.33 -8.19 -1.54
N LEU A 94 -13.85 -7.32 -2.41
CA LEU A 94 -13.78 -5.89 -2.19
C LEU A 94 -14.55 -5.48 -0.94
N GLU A 95 -15.70 -6.11 -0.67
CA GLU A 95 -16.45 -5.86 0.55
C GLU A 95 -15.64 -6.24 1.78
N ARG A 96 -14.96 -7.39 1.73
CA ARG A 96 -14.14 -7.84 2.85
C ARG A 96 -12.99 -6.88 3.11
N TYR A 97 -12.32 -6.42 2.04
CA TYR A 97 -11.22 -5.48 2.18
C TYR A 97 -11.68 -4.15 2.77
N ARG A 98 -12.84 -3.66 2.29
CA ARG A 98 -13.40 -2.42 2.80
C ARG A 98 -13.70 -2.54 4.30
N ALA A 99 -14.22 -3.68 4.73
CA ALA A 99 -14.51 -3.93 6.14
C ALA A 99 -13.23 -3.94 6.99
N LEU A 100 -12.09 -4.28 6.38
CA LEU A 100 -10.80 -4.25 7.07
C LEU A 100 -10.24 -2.84 7.19
N GLY A 101 -10.84 -1.87 6.51
CA GLY A 101 -10.39 -0.49 6.60
C GLY A 101 -9.33 -0.09 5.59
N VAL A 102 -9.15 -0.86 4.50
CA VAL A 102 -8.23 -0.44 3.45
C VAL A 102 -8.81 0.76 2.71
N ARG A 103 -7.93 1.63 2.26
CA ARG A 103 -8.33 2.86 1.58
C ARG A 103 -8.87 2.57 0.19
N ASP A 104 -8.18 1.68 -0.52
CA ASP A 104 -8.57 1.32 -1.87
C ASP A 104 -7.89 0.01 -2.26
N VAL A 105 -8.16 -0.47 -3.47
CA VAL A 105 -7.61 -1.73 -3.97
C VAL A 105 -7.13 -1.53 -5.40
N ILE A 106 -5.95 -2.05 -5.71
CA ILE A 106 -5.41 -2.07 -7.07
C ILE A 106 -5.35 -3.51 -7.53
N ALA A 107 -5.97 -3.79 -8.67
CA ALA A 107 -6.01 -5.14 -9.23
C ALA A 107 -4.70 -5.51 -9.90
N LYS A 108 -4.30 -6.76 -9.75
CA LYS A 108 -3.20 -7.36 -10.52
C LYS A 108 -3.80 -8.11 -11.70
N PRO A 109 -3.22 -8.02 -12.88
CA PRO A 109 -2.06 -7.21 -13.25
C PRO A 109 -2.42 -5.73 -13.34
N PHE A 110 -1.49 -4.87 -12.99
CA PHE A 110 -1.69 -3.44 -13.05
C PHE A 110 -0.81 -2.85 -14.17
N ASN A 111 -1.13 -1.62 -14.59
CA ASN A 111 -0.33 -0.91 -15.57
C ASN A 111 0.76 -0.12 -14.87
N PRO A 112 2.04 -0.49 -15.03
CA PRO A 112 3.12 0.23 -14.35
C PRO A 112 3.19 1.71 -14.73
N MET A 113 2.78 2.05 -15.97
CA MET A 113 2.87 3.42 -16.47
C MET A 113 1.87 4.35 -15.78
N SER A 114 0.78 3.82 -15.23
CA SER A 114 -0.25 4.62 -14.57
C SER A 114 -0.29 4.43 -13.07
N LEU A 115 0.56 3.56 -12.52
CA LEU A 115 0.51 3.22 -11.11
C LEU A 115 0.68 4.42 -10.19
N ALA A 116 1.69 5.25 -10.46
CA ALA A 116 1.96 6.44 -9.65
C ALA A 116 0.78 7.40 -9.64
N GLN A 117 0.19 7.63 -10.81
CA GLN A 117 -0.97 8.52 -10.93
C GLN A 117 -2.17 7.95 -10.19
N THR A 118 -2.38 6.64 -10.30
CA THR A 118 -3.48 5.97 -9.60
C THR A 118 -3.35 6.12 -8.09
N LEU A 119 -2.15 5.90 -7.56
CA LEU A 119 -1.91 6.04 -6.12
C LEU A 119 -2.10 7.49 -5.67
N GLN A 120 -1.62 8.44 -6.46
CA GLN A 120 -1.78 9.86 -6.14
C GLN A 120 -3.25 10.23 -6.06
N THR A 121 -4.05 9.75 -7.01
CA THR A 121 -5.49 10.02 -7.04
C THR A 121 -6.19 9.42 -5.82
N MET A 122 -5.86 8.17 -5.50
CA MET A 122 -6.45 7.49 -4.34
C MET A 122 -6.08 8.20 -3.04
N TRP A 123 -4.81 8.62 -2.91
CA TRP A 123 -4.32 9.31 -1.74
C TRP A 123 -4.96 10.69 -1.59
N SER A 124 -5.11 11.43 -2.67
CA SER A 124 -5.74 12.75 -2.66
C SER A 124 -7.21 12.67 -2.25
N THR A 125 -7.91 11.63 -2.70
CA THR A 125 -9.31 11.40 -2.31
C THR A 125 -9.41 11.16 -0.81
N TYR A 126 -8.47 10.37 -0.25
CA TYR A 126 -8.42 10.14 1.19
C TYR A 126 -8.19 11.44 1.95
N ASP A 127 -7.22 12.25 1.50
CA ASP A 127 -6.87 13.50 2.16
C ASP A 127 -8.07 14.45 2.18
N ARG A 128 -8.77 14.56 1.06
CA ARG A 128 -9.97 15.42 0.98
C ARG A 128 -11.10 14.91 1.87
N ALA A 129 -11.27 13.61 1.97
CA ALA A 129 -12.30 13.03 2.83
C ALA A 129 -11.98 13.31 4.30
N THR A 130 -10.70 13.32 4.66
CA THR A 130 -10.26 13.63 6.02
C THR A 130 -10.49 15.10 6.34
N ASP A 131 -10.27 15.97 5.38
CA ASP A 131 -10.43 17.42 5.55
C ASP A 131 -11.90 17.84 5.58
N ALA A 132 -12.76 17.02 5.02
CA ALA A 132 -14.19 17.32 5.01
C ALA A 132 -14.79 17.01 6.37
#